data_b088f0f33a7dcfd335b570dc3e664ee4
#
_entry.id   b088f0f33a7dcfd335b570dc3e664ee4
#
_cell.length_a   1.000
_cell.length_b   1.000
_cell.length_c   1.000
_cell.angle_alpha   90.00
_cell.angle_beta   90.00
_cell.angle_gamma   90.00
#
_symmetry.space_group_name_H-M   'P 1'
#
loop_
_entity.id
_entity.type
_entity.pdbx_description
1 polymer ?
#
loop_
_entity_poly.entity_id
_entity_poly.type
_entity_poly.pdbx_seq_one_letter_code
_entity_poly.pdbx_strand_id
1 'polypeptide(L)'
;MTTGLFTKILVATDGSEKNQAAVDEGLRIGRACGVPVHVAYVADISTLESASPDLMIGSTWELVQREGERALARIREMAGGVTLETVILEGKPAAEIVRYAREKEIDLIVIGTQGKRGIERILLGSVAESIIRTAPCKILVVK
;
A
#
# COMPACT_ATOMS: atom_id res chain seq x y z
N MET A 1 7.57 24.72 -1.34
CA MET A 1 8.31 24.74 -0.07
C MET A 1 7.87 23.56 0.79
N THR A 2 8.79 22.75 1.26
CA THR A 2 8.47 21.62 2.11
C THR A 2 8.20 22.07 3.53
N THR A 3 7.27 21.40 4.22
CA THR A 3 6.95 21.70 5.62
C THR A 3 7.97 21.11 6.58
N GLY A 4 8.80 20.17 6.12
CA GLY A 4 9.75 19.46 6.97
C GLY A 4 9.14 18.36 7.84
N LEU A 5 7.80 18.16 7.75
CA LEU A 5 7.12 17.13 8.56
C LEU A 5 7.47 15.72 8.11
N PHE A 6 7.39 15.48 6.83
CA PHE A 6 7.71 14.18 6.23
C PHE A 6 8.52 14.39 4.96
N THR A 7 9.43 13.49 4.69
CA THR A 7 10.28 13.56 3.50
C THR A 7 10.01 12.43 2.52
N LYS A 8 9.53 11.29 2.99
CA LYS A 8 9.23 10.12 2.17
C LYS A 8 8.01 9.42 2.71
N ILE A 9 6.95 9.39 1.90
CA ILE A 9 5.66 8.83 2.28
C ILE A 9 5.41 7.55 1.49
N LEU A 10 4.92 6.52 2.15
CA LEU A 10 4.51 5.28 1.52
C LEU A 10 3.02 5.05 1.77
N VAL A 11 2.26 4.88 0.70
CA VAL A 11 0.87 4.46 0.78
C VAL A 11 0.79 3.01 0.32
N ALA A 12 0.21 2.15 1.12
CA ALA A 12 -0.01 0.76 0.76
C ALA A 12 -1.49 0.57 0.37
N THR A 13 -1.72 -0.08 -0.75
CA THR A 13 -3.07 -0.35 -1.24
C THR A 13 -3.17 -1.75 -1.83
N ASP A 14 -4.33 -2.37 -1.68
CA ASP A 14 -4.66 -3.63 -2.36
C ASP A 14 -5.60 -3.40 -3.55
N GLY A 15 -5.83 -2.14 -3.92
CA GLY A 15 -6.68 -1.75 -5.04
C GLY A 15 -8.17 -1.71 -4.71
N SER A 16 -8.57 -2.06 -3.49
CA SER A 16 -9.98 -2.06 -3.10
C SER A 16 -10.48 -0.65 -2.83
N GLU A 17 -11.81 -0.48 -2.90
CA GLU A 17 -12.46 0.78 -2.54
C GLU A 17 -12.22 1.16 -1.07
N LYS A 18 -12.07 0.16 -0.22
CA LYS A 18 -11.81 0.38 1.21
C LYS A 18 -10.47 1.05 1.46
N ASN A 19 -9.53 0.92 0.53
CA ASN A 19 -8.22 1.57 0.64
C ASN A 19 -8.18 2.96 -0.01
N GLN A 20 -9.22 3.36 -0.71
CA GLN A 20 -9.23 4.61 -1.45
C GLN A 20 -9.01 5.83 -0.54
N ALA A 21 -9.61 5.83 0.63
CA ALA A 21 -9.45 6.93 1.59
C ALA A 21 -7.99 7.08 2.03
N ALA A 22 -7.29 5.97 2.23
CA ALA A 22 -5.87 6.00 2.58
C ALA A 22 -5.02 6.56 1.44
N VAL A 23 -5.31 6.16 0.19
CA VAL A 23 -4.63 6.68 -0.98
C VAL A 23 -4.83 8.20 -1.09
N ASP A 24 -6.06 8.65 -0.97
CA ASP A 24 -6.40 10.09 -1.05
C ASP A 24 -5.65 10.89 0.03
N GLU A 25 -5.63 10.38 1.25
CA GLU A 25 -4.96 11.06 2.36
C GLU A 25 -3.45 11.10 2.17
N GLY A 26 -2.85 9.99 1.72
CA GLY A 26 -1.43 9.95 1.42
C GLY A 26 -1.01 10.94 0.35
N LEU A 27 -1.79 11.05 -0.73
CA LEU A 27 -1.54 12.03 -1.79
C LEU A 27 -1.69 13.45 -1.28
N ARG A 28 -2.69 13.69 -0.44
CA ARG A 28 -2.94 15.00 0.15
C ARG A 28 -1.77 15.44 1.03
N ILE A 29 -1.26 14.55 1.86
CA ILE A 29 -0.11 14.83 2.72
C ILE A 29 1.15 15.08 1.87
N GLY A 30 1.37 14.24 0.85
CA GLY A 30 2.49 14.42 -0.06
C GLY A 30 2.47 15.78 -0.75
N ARG A 31 1.29 16.21 -1.17
CA ARG A 31 1.11 17.52 -1.78
C ARG A 31 1.40 18.64 -0.79
N ALA A 32 0.89 18.52 0.44
CA ALA A 32 1.10 19.52 1.49
C ALA A 32 2.56 19.61 1.90
N CYS A 33 3.27 18.48 1.97
CA CYS A 33 4.69 18.45 2.33
C CYS A 33 5.62 18.76 1.14
N GLY A 34 5.11 18.69 -0.08
CA GLY A 34 5.92 18.91 -1.28
C GLY A 34 6.93 17.79 -1.52
N VAL A 35 6.57 16.54 -1.22
CA VAL A 35 7.48 15.40 -1.32
C VAL A 35 6.88 14.29 -2.17
N PRO A 36 7.72 13.42 -2.76
CA PRO A 36 7.21 12.27 -3.51
C PRO A 36 6.44 11.31 -2.63
N VAL A 37 5.46 10.64 -3.22
CA VAL A 37 4.68 9.59 -2.55
C VAL A 37 4.98 8.27 -3.23
N HIS A 38 5.46 7.30 -2.45
CA HIS A 38 5.60 5.93 -2.90
C HIS A 38 4.24 5.25 -2.74
N VAL A 39 3.77 4.59 -3.78
CA VAL A 39 2.52 3.84 -3.72
C VAL A 39 2.83 2.39 -4.01
N ALA A 40 2.59 1.53 -3.02
CA ALA A 40 2.79 0.10 -3.15
C ALA A 40 1.45 -0.60 -3.31
N TYR A 41 1.28 -1.28 -4.45
CA TYR A 41 0.20 -2.24 -4.60
C TYR A 41 0.68 -3.56 -4.02
N VAL A 42 -0.07 -4.08 -3.06
CA VAL A 42 0.34 -5.29 -2.35
C VAL A 42 -0.63 -6.42 -2.65
N ALA A 43 -0.08 -7.48 -3.23
CA ALA A 43 -0.84 -8.69 -3.53
C ALA A 43 -0.51 -9.76 -2.50
N ASP A 44 -1.53 -10.21 -1.78
CA ASP A 44 -1.39 -11.32 -0.84
C ASP A 44 -1.54 -12.62 -1.60
N ILE A 45 -0.43 -13.23 -1.96
CA ILE A 45 -0.40 -14.49 -2.68
C ILE A 45 -0.43 -15.72 -1.76
N SER A 46 -0.33 -15.51 -0.46
CA SER A 46 -0.28 -16.62 0.50
C SER A 46 -1.52 -17.53 0.45
N THR A 47 -2.68 -16.97 0.20
CA THR A 47 -3.92 -17.73 0.06
C THR A 47 -3.97 -18.54 -1.24
N LEU A 48 -3.38 -18.03 -2.30
CA LEU A 48 -3.32 -18.75 -3.58
C LEU A 48 -2.37 -19.93 -3.48
N GLU A 49 -1.24 -19.75 -2.82
CA GLU A 49 -0.27 -20.83 -2.59
C GLU A 49 -0.85 -21.98 -1.78
N SER A 50 -1.66 -21.65 -0.76
CA SER A 50 -2.28 -22.68 0.08
C SER A 50 -3.45 -23.38 -0.59
N ALA A 51 -4.12 -22.72 -1.54
CA ALA A 51 -5.28 -23.28 -2.21
C ALA A 51 -4.91 -24.29 -3.29
N SER A 52 -3.86 -24.02 -4.07
CA SER A 52 -3.41 -24.96 -5.13
C SER A 52 -2.05 -24.53 -5.67
N PRO A 53 -0.97 -25.21 -5.29
CA PRO A 53 0.37 -24.89 -5.80
C PRO A 53 0.46 -24.91 -7.31
N ASP A 54 -0.32 -25.79 -7.98
CA ASP A 54 -0.31 -25.94 -9.42
C ASP A 54 -0.93 -24.75 -10.15
N LEU A 55 -1.77 -23.96 -9.48
CA LEU A 55 -2.41 -22.79 -10.07
C LEU A 55 -1.53 -21.54 -10.00
N MET A 56 -0.41 -21.60 -9.30
CA MET A 56 0.52 -20.47 -9.20
C MET A 56 1.41 -20.32 -10.42
N ILE A 57 1.19 -21.11 -11.45
CA ILE A 57 2.00 -21.08 -12.65
C ILE A 57 1.52 -19.98 -13.58
N GLY A 58 2.40 -19.04 -13.86
CA GLY A 58 2.27 -18.05 -14.96
C GLY A 58 1.01 -17.19 -14.94
N SER A 59 -0.17 -17.79 -15.16
CA SER A 59 -1.39 -17.03 -15.36
C SER A 59 -1.90 -16.24 -14.16
N THR A 60 -1.75 -16.80 -12.95
CA THR A 60 -2.18 -16.12 -11.71
C THR A 60 -1.25 -14.94 -11.42
N TRP A 61 0.03 -15.13 -11.65
CA TRP A 61 1.04 -14.09 -11.52
C TRP A 61 0.76 -12.94 -12.47
N GLU A 62 0.49 -13.25 -13.72
CA GLU A 62 0.16 -12.26 -14.74
C GLU A 62 -1.09 -11.47 -14.36
N LEU A 63 -2.09 -12.15 -13.77
CA LEU A 63 -3.31 -11.50 -13.30
C LEU A 63 -3.02 -10.50 -12.20
N VAL A 64 -2.19 -10.87 -11.21
CA VAL A 64 -1.79 -9.99 -10.11
C VAL A 64 -1.07 -8.77 -10.66
N GLN A 65 -0.14 -8.96 -11.57
CA GLN A 65 0.59 -7.86 -12.19
C GLN A 65 -0.35 -6.93 -12.94
N ARG A 66 -1.29 -7.48 -13.68
CA ARG A 66 -2.26 -6.70 -14.44
C ARG A 66 -3.20 -5.90 -13.54
N GLU A 67 -3.70 -6.50 -12.48
CA GLU A 67 -4.54 -5.81 -11.52
C GLU A 67 -3.77 -4.71 -10.80
N GLY A 68 -2.53 -4.97 -10.44
CA GLY A 68 -1.65 -4.00 -9.81
C GLY A 68 -1.39 -2.80 -10.73
N GLU A 69 -1.07 -3.06 -12.00
CA GLU A 69 -0.84 -1.98 -12.95
C GLU A 69 -2.09 -1.13 -13.17
N ARG A 70 -3.27 -1.74 -13.21
CA ARG A 70 -4.53 -1.00 -13.32
C ARG A 70 -4.79 -0.12 -12.12
N ALA A 71 -4.56 -0.67 -10.91
CA ALA A 71 -4.75 0.09 -9.67
C ALA A 71 -3.80 1.28 -9.61
N LEU A 72 -2.53 1.06 -9.93
CA LEU A 72 -1.52 2.11 -9.92
C LEU A 72 -1.78 3.15 -11.01
N ALA A 73 -2.26 2.74 -12.18
CA ALA A 73 -2.61 3.68 -13.24
C ALA A 73 -3.72 4.63 -12.81
N ARG A 74 -4.75 4.11 -12.13
CA ARG A 74 -5.82 4.96 -11.60
C ARG A 74 -5.30 5.97 -10.58
N ILE A 75 -4.38 5.55 -9.74
CA ILE A 75 -3.78 6.42 -8.73
C ILE A 75 -2.94 7.51 -9.39
N ARG A 76 -2.20 7.18 -10.44
CA ARG A 76 -1.42 8.17 -11.19
C ARG A 76 -2.33 9.26 -11.77
N GLU A 77 -3.50 8.90 -12.26
CA GLU A 77 -4.47 9.87 -12.78
C GLU A 77 -4.97 10.81 -11.67
N MET A 78 -5.03 10.35 -10.44
CA MET A 78 -5.50 11.13 -9.30
C MET A 78 -4.41 11.99 -8.65
N ALA A 79 -3.16 11.76 -9.02
CA ALA A 79 -2.02 12.35 -8.32
C ALA A 79 -1.93 13.88 -8.39
N GLY A 80 -2.41 14.47 -9.47
CA GLY A 80 -2.58 15.93 -9.56
C GLY A 80 -1.30 16.74 -9.30
N GLY A 81 -0.19 16.37 -9.86
CA GLY A 81 1.09 17.08 -9.67
C GLY A 81 1.99 16.51 -8.58
N VAL A 82 1.51 15.55 -7.80
CA VAL A 82 2.36 14.83 -6.84
C VAL A 82 3.24 13.84 -7.61
N THR A 83 4.53 13.83 -7.33
CA THR A 83 5.43 12.85 -7.91
C THR A 83 5.19 11.50 -7.25
N LEU A 84 4.89 10.49 -8.07
CA LEU A 84 4.66 9.13 -7.57
C LEU A 84 5.79 8.19 -7.94
N GLU A 85 6.14 7.33 -7.00
CA GLU A 85 6.99 6.17 -7.25
C GLU A 85 6.15 4.95 -6.95
N THR A 86 5.84 4.15 -7.95
CA THR A 86 4.92 3.02 -7.81
C THR A 86 5.68 1.69 -7.80
N VAL A 87 5.19 0.74 -7.03
CA VAL A 87 5.77 -0.60 -6.93
C VAL A 87 4.68 -1.63 -6.69
N ILE A 88 4.90 -2.83 -7.21
CA ILE A 88 4.04 -3.98 -6.92
C ILE A 88 4.84 -4.90 -6.02
N LEU A 89 4.31 -5.15 -4.82
CA LEU A 89 4.92 -6.01 -3.83
C LEU A 89 4.13 -7.32 -3.71
N GLU A 90 4.85 -8.41 -3.54
CA GLU A 90 4.26 -9.73 -3.45
C GLU A 90 4.81 -10.49 -2.26
N GLY A 91 3.93 -11.26 -1.64
CA GLY A 91 4.30 -12.04 -0.48
C GLY A 91 3.35 -11.77 0.67
N LYS A 92 3.90 -11.72 1.87
CA LYS A 92 3.12 -11.38 3.07
C LYS A 92 3.01 -9.86 3.14
N PRO A 93 1.81 -9.30 3.02
CA PRO A 93 1.66 -7.85 2.86
C PRO A 93 2.38 -7.00 3.90
N ALA A 94 2.18 -7.28 5.18
CA ALA A 94 2.80 -6.48 6.23
C ALA A 94 4.32 -6.53 6.17
N ALA A 95 4.88 -7.73 5.99
CA ALA A 95 6.33 -7.92 5.93
C ALA A 95 6.94 -7.18 4.74
N GLU A 96 6.30 -7.25 3.58
CA GLU A 96 6.79 -6.61 2.37
C GLU A 96 6.71 -5.07 2.45
N ILE A 97 5.64 -4.55 3.04
CA ILE A 97 5.48 -3.11 3.25
C ILE A 97 6.57 -2.59 4.20
N VAL A 98 6.79 -3.29 5.31
CA VAL A 98 7.80 -2.90 6.30
C VAL A 98 9.21 -2.98 5.70
N ARG A 99 9.49 -4.04 4.93
CA ARG A 99 10.77 -4.18 4.24
C ARG A 99 11.02 -3.02 3.29
N TYR A 100 10.03 -2.69 2.45
CA TYR A 100 10.11 -1.58 1.51
C TYR A 100 10.34 -0.24 2.25
N ALA A 101 9.58 -0.02 3.32
CA ALA A 101 9.71 1.20 4.12
C ALA A 101 11.12 1.35 4.69
N ARG A 102 11.71 0.25 5.13
CA ARG A 102 13.06 0.25 5.68
C ARG A 102 14.10 0.50 4.59
N GLU A 103 14.01 -0.19 3.46
CA GLU A 103 14.94 -0.02 2.34
C GLU A 103 14.91 1.37 1.72
N LYS A 104 13.74 1.97 1.64
CA LYS A 104 13.57 3.29 1.02
C LYS A 104 13.61 4.44 2.02
N GLU A 105 13.86 4.14 3.29
CA GLU A 105 13.92 5.15 4.35
C GLU A 105 12.65 5.98 4.44
N ILE A 106 11.50 5.30 4.37
CA ILE A 106 10.18 5.92 4.49
C ILE A 106 10.01 6.45 5.93
N ASP A 107 9.46 7.65 6.07
CA ASP A 107 9.22 8.24 7.39
C ASP A 107 7.74 8.35 7.74
N LEU A 108 6.85 8.04 6.81
CA LEU A 108 5.41 7.92 7.09
C LEU A 108 4.81 6.83 6.22
N ILE A 109 4.13 5.86 6.84
CA ILE A 109 3.32 4.88 6.13
C ILE A 109 1.85 5.23 6.32
N VAL A 110 1.09 5.29 5.23
CA VAL A 110 -0.35 5.55 5.24
C VAL A 110 -1.07 4.28 4.81
N ILE A 111 -1.95 3.79 5.66
CA ILE A 111 -2.70 2.55 5.42
C ILE A 111 -4.16 2.71 5.78
N GLY A 112 -5.01 1.88 5.17
CA GLY A 112 -6.40 1.77 5.57
C GLY A 112 -6.55 0.82 6.75
N THR A 113 -7.72 0.81 7.35
CA THR A 113 -8.03 -0.08 8.48
C THR A 113 -8.33 -1.51 8.04
N GLN A 114 -8.78 -1.68 6.78
CA GLN A 114 -9.20 -2.98 6.24
C GLN A 114 -8.76 -3.13 4.79
N GLY A 115 -8.45 -4.36 4.39
CA GLY A 115 -8.19 -4.70 3.00
C GLY A 115 -9.39 -5.32 2.31
N LYS A 116 -9.17 -6.00 1.17
CA LYS A 116 -10.21 -6.68 0.39
C LYS A 116 -11.06 -7.64 1.20
N ARG A 117 -10.50 -8.23 2.25
CA ARG A 117 -11.17 -9.19 3.13
C ARG A 117 -11.70 -8.56 4.41
N GLY A 118 -11.75 -7.24 4.47
CA GLY A 118 -12.20 -6.54 5.65
C GLY A 118 -13.62 -6.92 6.02
N ILE A 119 -13.80 -7.32 7.29
CA ILE A 119 -15.10 -7.58 7.88
C ILE A 119 -15.51 -6.29 8.58
N GLU A 120 -16.71 -5.81 8.31
CA GLU A 120 -17.18 -4.52 8.84
C GLU A 120 -17.09 -4.38 10.36
N ARG A 121 -17.14 -5.50 11.07
CA ARG A 121 -17.06 -5.52 12.54
C ARG A 121 -15.63 -5.37 13.07
N ILE A 122 -14.63 -5.53 12.21
CA ILE A 122 -13.23 -5.42 12.60
C ILE A 122 -12.76 -4.00 12.29
N LEU A 123 -12.43 -3.25 13.32
CA LEU A 123 -11.97 -1.87 13.19
C LEU A 123 -10.56 -1.78 12.63
N LEU A 124 -9.76 -2.83 12.79
CA LEU A 124 -8.38 -2.86 12.35
C LEU A 124 -8.04 -4.26 11.81
N GLY A 125 -7.68 -4.35 10.56
CA GLY A 125 -7.32 -5.60 9.91
C GLY A 125 -5.96 -6.13 10.37
N SER A 126 -5.71 -7.42 10.11
CA SER A 126 -4.45 -8.07 10.52
C SER A 126 -3.21 -7.45 9.90
N VAL A 127 -3.29 -7.02 8.65
CA VAL A 127 -2.17 -6.37 7.95
C VAL A 127 -1.84 -5.04 8.62
N ALA A 128 -2.85 -4.21 8.88
CA ALA A 128 -2.67 -2.92 9.55
C ALA A 128 -2.08 -3.11 10.94
N GLU A 129 -2.60 -4.04 11.71
CA GLU A 129 -2.08 -4.34 13.05
C GLU A 129 -0.62 -4.76 13.01
N SER A 130 -0.25 -5.64 12.08
CA SER A 130 1.11 -6.11 11.94
C SER A 130 2.07 -4.98 11.55
N ILE A 131 1.65 -4.09 10.65
CA ILE A 131 2.45 -2.93 10.25
C ILE A 131 2.68 -2.00 11.43
N ILE A 132 1.64 -1.74 12.23
CA ILE A 132 1.74 -0.88 13.41
C ILE A 132 2.79 -1.41 14.38
N ARG A 133 2.86 -2.72 14.56
CA ARG A 133 3.83 -3.33 15.48
C ARG A 133 5.25 -3.32 14.97
N THR A 134 5.45 -3.41 13.66
CA THR A 134 6.77 -3.72 13.10
C THR A 134 7.39 -2.60 12.27
N ALA A 135 6.63 -1.57 11.93
CA ALA A 135 7.11 -0.50 11.07
C ALA A 135 8.26 0.29 11.70
N PRO A 136 9.24 0.72 10.88
CA PRO A 136 10.37 1.52 11.37
C PRO A 136 10.06 3.00 11.54
N CYS A 137 8.84 3.44 11.26
CA CYS A 137 8.49 4.86 11.16
C CYS A 137 7.07 5.10 11.67
N LYS A 138 6.63 6.35 11.57
CA LYS A 138 5.27 6.74 11.90
C LYS A 138 4.27 6.14 10.93
N ILE A 139 3.07 5.88 11.43
CA ILE A 139 1.98 5.29 10.65
C ILE A 139 0.74 6.13 10.83
N LEU A 140 0.08 6.42 9.71
CA LEU A 140 -1.25 7.02 9.70
C LEU A 140 -2.24 5.96 9.26
N VAL A 141 -3.19 5.67 10.11
CA VAL A 141 -4.26 4.71 9.80
C VAL A 141 -5.50 5.50 9.44
N VAL A 142 -6.02 5.28 8.24
CA VAL A 142 -7.15 6.03 7.70
C VAL A 142 -8.39 5.14 7.70
N LYS A 143 -9.44 5.63 8.34
CA LYS A 143 -10.74 4.95 8.38
C LYS A 143 -11.53 5.17 7.10
#